data_94686d278f8374d2adb18859208523ee
#
_entry.id   94686d278f8374d2adb18859208523ee
#
_cell.length_a   1.000
_cell.length_b   1.000
_cell.length_c   1.000
_cell.angle_alpha   90.00
_cell.angle_beta   90.00
_cell.angle_gamma   90.00
#
_symmetry.space_group_name_H-M   'P 1'
#
loop_
_entity.id
_entity.type
_entity.pdbx_description
1 polymer ?
#
loop_
_entity_poly.entity_id
_entity_poly.type
_entity_poly.pdbx_seq_one_letter_code
_entity_poly.pdbx_strand_id
1 'polypeptide(L)'
;MQAVVLADSFANNFRPVTFQQPKVLMPLVNVPMLEYTCEFLAAGGMHEIFIFCCSHKEEVKRYIHESGLERRLGTVRLQVLIANGPCFSAGDALREIEAMDVITSDFVLVPGDVVANVQLAPLIAEHKRRREIDSNAVLTTLMKRVPLSHHSRRAGENMMVAMAGETGRLLLYEDAAKSLSSKKLRLPLSLLQESDRLQVPPPPQHPVHRRTPAYPAPPAP
;
A
#
# COMPACT_ATOMS: atom_id res chain seq x y z
N MET A 1 -19.16 0.72 5.83
CA MET A 1 -17.73 0.88 6.15
C MET A 1 -17.09 1.69 5.06
N GLN A 2 -16.12 2.53 5.40
CA GLN A 2 -15.42 3.43 4.48
C GLN A 2 -14.10 2.83 4.01
N ALA A 3 -13.64 3.25 2.84
CA ALA A 3 -12.32 2.94 2.34
C ALA A 3 -11.64 4.21 1.78
N VAL A 4 -10.33 4.27 1.90
CA VAL A 4 -9.49 5.32 1.34
C VAL A 4 -8.50 4.70 0.36
N VAL A 5 -8.51 5.18 -0.86
CA VAL A 5 -7.57 4.81 -1.92
C VAL A 5 -6.60 5.97 -2.13
N LEU A 6 -5.32 5.73 -1.88
CA LEU A 6 -4.29 6.72 -2.18
C LEU A 6 -3.93 6.63 -3.68
N ALA A 7 -4.39 7.60 -4.47
CA ALA A 7 -4.17 7.61 -5.92
C ALA A 7 -2.73 7.99 -6.28
N ASP A 8 -2.05 8.71 -5.40
CA ASP A 8 -0.65 9.07 -5.61
C ASP A 8 0.29 7.96 -5.18
N SER A 9 1.18 7.60 -6.09
CA SER A 9 2.32 6.75 -5.76
C SER A 9 3.49 7.62 -5.35
N PHE A 10 3.85 7.58 -4.08
CA PHE A 10 5.02 8.29 -3.55
C PHE A 10 6.35 7.68 -3.99
N ALA A 11 6.30 6.61 -4.80
CA ALA A 11 7.46 5.92 -5.36
C ALA A 11 7.87 6.51 -6.73
N ASN A 12 9.17 6.65 -6.94
CA ASN A 12 9.73 7.23 -8.17
C ASN A 12 10.01 6.19 -9.29
N ASN A 13 9.64 4.92 -9.08
CA ASN A 13 10.08 3.81 -9.91
C ASN A 13 9.51 3.80 -11.33
N PHE A 14 8.44 4.56 -11.59
CA PHE A 14 7.78 4.66 -12.90
C PHE A 14 8.06 5.99 -13.61
N ARG A 15 9.00 6.80 -13.12
CA ARG A 15 9.44 7.99 -13.86
C ARG A 15 10.19 7.58 -15.13
N PRO A 16 10.01 8.25 -16.26
CA PRO A 16 9.29 9.52 -16.46
C PRO A 16 7.79 9.38 -16.75
N VAL A 17 7.24 8.17 -16.92
CA VAL A 17 5.84 7.93 -17.33
C VAL A 17 4.84 8.58 -16.36
N THR A 18 5.13 8.53 -15.07
CA THR A 18 4.27 9.13 -14.02
C THR A 18 4.29 10.66 -13.98
N PHE A 19 5.09 11.32 -14.80
CA PHE A 19 4.96 12.77 -15.00
C PHE A 19 3.79 13.13 -15.93
N GLN A 20 3.43 12.22 -16.83
CA GLN A 20 2.39 12.43 -17.84
C GLN A 20 1.05 11.81 -17.45
N GLN A 21 1.08 10.70 -16.71
CA GLN A 21 -0.12 9.95 -16.36
C GLN A 21 -0.02 9.44 -14.91
N PRO A 22 -1.09 9.57 -14.10
CA PRO A 22 -1.11 9.03 -12.76
C PRO A 22 -1.02 7.50 -12.81
N LYS A 23 -0.23 6.92 -11.91
CA LYS A 23 0.02 5.48 -11.88
C LYS A 23 -1.25 4.65 -11.76
N VAL A 24 -2.23 5.13 -11.01
CA VAL A 24 -3.53 4.46 -10.80
C VAL A 24 -4.36 4.34 -12.08
N LEU A 25 -4.11 5.21 -13.06
CA LEU A 25 -4.76 5.15 -14.38
C LEU A 25 -3.97 4.38 -15.43
N MET A 26 -2.79 3.84 -15.07
CA MET A 26 -2.07 2.94 -15.97
C MET A 26 -2.85 1.65 -16.14
N PRO A 27 -3.02 1.17 -17.39
CA PRO A 27 -3.79 -0.03 -17.63
C PRO A 27 -3.02 -1.28 -17.19
N LEU A 28 -3.74 -2.16 -16.51
CA LEU A 28 -3.34 -3.54 -16.31
C LEU A 28 -4.20 -4.39 -17.25
N VAL A 29 -3.57 -4.95 -18.29
CA VAL A 29 -4.24 -5.49 -19.48
C VAL A 29 -4.97 -4.35 -20.21
N ASN A 30 -6.26 -4.17 -20.04
CA ASN A 30 -7.07 -3.16 -20.73
C ASN A 30 -7.82 -2.22 -19.79
N VAL A 31 -7.68 -2.39 -18.48
CA VAL A 31 -8.43 -1.66 -17.45
C VAL A 31 -7.44 -0.96 -16.49
N PRO A 32 -7.63 0.31 -16.18
CA PRO A 32 -6.82 1.00 -15.20
C PRO A 32 -6.82 0.32 -13.83
N MET A 33 -5.68 0.36 -13.14
CA MET A 33 -5.53 -0.26 -11.83
C MET A 33 -6.54 0.25 -10.80
N LEU A 34 -6.95 1.50 -10.91
CA LEU A 34 -7.97 2.11 -10.04
C LEU A 34 -9.29 1.34 -10.05
N GLU A 35 -9.72 0.85 -11.20
CA GLU A 35 -10.98 0.10 -11.30
C GLU A 35 -10.91 -1.22 -10.54
N TYR A 36 -9.81 -1.98 -10.71
CA TYR A 36 -9.60 -3.21 -9.93
C TYR A 36 -9.63 -2.94 -8.41
N THR A 37 -9.00 -1.85 -7.99
CA THR A 37 -8.99 -1.47 -6.57
C THR A 37 -10.40 -1.13 -6.08
N CYS A 38 -11.17 -0.36 -6.85
CA CYS A 38 -12.54 0.02 -6.49
C CYS A 38 -13.47 -1.20 -6.48
N GLU A 39 -13.40 -2.08 -7.48
CA GLU A 39 -14.17 -3.32 -7.54
C GLU A 39 -13.83 -4.26 -6.37
N PHE A 40 -12.56 -4.40 -6.05
CA PHE A 40 -12.09 -5.16 -4.89
C PHE A 40 -12.70 -4.64 -3.58
N LEU A 41 -12.70 -3.32 -3.38
CA LEU A 41 -13.27 -2.69 -2.19
C LEU A 41 -14.79 -2.83 -2.15
N ALA A 42 -15.46 -2.65 -3.27
CA ALA A 42 -16.91 -2.83 -3.38
C ALA A 42 -17.31 -4.28 -3.05
N ALA A 43 -16.62 -5.26 -3.64
CA ALA A 43 -16.81 -6.68 -3.34
C ALA A 43 -16.50 -7.02 -1.87
N GLY A 44 -15.60 -6.26 -1.23
CA GLY A 44 -15.27 -6.35 0.19
C GLY A 44 -16.31 -5.74 1.14
N GLY A 45 -17.42 -5.20 0.61
CA GLY A 45 -18.51 -4.62 1.39
C GLY A 45 -18.29 -3.18 1.83
N MET A 46 -17.44 -2.43 1.12
CA MET A 46 -17.30 -1.00 1.35
C MET A 46 -18.50 -0.26 0.74
N HIS A 47 -19.08 0.68 1.49
CA HIS A 47 -20.23 1.48 1.04
C HIS A 47 -19.80 2.85 0.51
N GLU A 48 -18.63 3.30 0.90
CA GLU A 48 -18.08 4.60 0.54
C GLU A 48 -16.58 4.47 0.30
N ILE A 49 -16.13 4.95 -0.85
CA ILE A 49 -14.73 4.89 -1.29
C ILE A 49 -14.26 6.30 -1.58
N PHE A 50 -13.29 6.77 -0.81
CA PHE A 50 -12.59 8.03 -1.04
C PHE A 50 -11.34 7.79 -1.86
N ILE A 51 -11.21 8.47 -2.99
CA ILE A 51 -9.99 8.46 -3.81
C ILE A 51 -9.25 9.76 -3.55
N PHE A 52 -8.14 9.67 -2.82
CA PHE A 52 -7.35 10.83 -2.44
C PHE A 52 -6.24 11.10 -3.47
N CYS A 53 -6.19 12.33 -3.98
CA CYS A 53 -5.27 12.78 -5.00
C CYS A 53 -4.54 14.05 -4.58
N CYS A 54 -3.21 14.06 -4.68
CA CYS A 54 -2.38 15.27 -4.61
C CYS A 54 -2.03 15.77 -6.01
N SER A 55 -1.56 14.85 -6.84
CA SER A 55 -1.16 15.10 -8.24
C SER A 55 -2.22 14.58 -9.20
N HIS A 56 -2.22 15.08 -10.43
CA HIS A 56 -3.07 14.55 -11.52
C HIS A 56 -4.58 14.46 -11.18
N LYS A 57 -5.02 15.35 -10.30
CA LYS A 57 -6.41 15.33 -9.78
C LYS A 57 -7.48 15.45 -10.87
N GLU A 58 -7.21 16.25 -11.88
CA GLU A 58 -8.18 16.49 -12.98
C GLU A 58 -8.28 15.26 -13.89
N GLU A 59 -7.18 14.56 -14.14
CA GLU A 59 -7.16 13.33 -14.90
C GLU A 59 -7.95 12.22 -14.21
N VAL A 60 -7.74 12.07 -12.89
CA VAL A 60 -8.46 11.06 -12.11
C VAL A 60 -9.95 11.37 -12.04
N LYS A 61 -10.34 12.64 -11.79
CA LYS A 61 -11.74 13.06 -11.79
C LYS A 61 -12.42 12.81 -13.14
N ARG A 62 -11.77 13.25 -14.22
CA ARG A 62 -12.27 13.06 -15.58
C ARG A 62 -12.48 11.59 -15.88
N TYR A 63 -11.50 10.75 -15.55
CA TYR A 63 -11.60 9.31 -15.75
C TYR A 63 -12.81 8.70 -15.03
N ILE A 64 -13.00 9.01 -13.75
CA ILE A 64 -14.11 8.48 -12.95
C ILE A 64 -15.45 8.89 -13.57
N HIS A 65 -15.57 10.13 -14.03
CA HIS A 65 -16.79 10.63 -14.66
C HIS A 65 -17.07 9.97 -16.02
N GLU A 66 -16.06 9.88 -16.89
CA GLU A 66 -16.18 9.37 -18.25
C GLU A 66 -16.34 7.84 -18.30
N SER A 67 -15.66 7.11 -17.41
CA SER A 67 -15.69 5.63 -17.39
C SER A 67 -17.03 5.05 -16.91
N GLY A 68 -17.84 5.86 -16.22
CA GLY A 68 -19.05 5.39 -15.56
C GLY A 68 -18.80 4.40 -14.43
N LEU A 69 -17.61 4.44 -13.83
CA LEU A 69 -17.18 3.55 -12.75
C LEU A 69 -18.17 3.57 -11.59
N GLU A 70 -18.64 4.72 -11.17
CA GLU A 70 -19.62 4.87 -10.09
C GLU A 70 -20.92 4.08 -10.36
N ARG A 71 -21.43 4.13 -11.60
CA ARG A 71 -22.63 3.34 -11.98
C ARG A 71 -22.37 1.84 -11.94
N ARG A 72 -21.17 1.40 -12.31
CA ARG A 72 -20.80 -0.04 -12.29
C ARG A 72 -20.64 -0.57 -10.88
N LEU A 73 -20.19 0.26 -9.94
CA LEU A 73 -20.05 -0.10 -8.51
C LEU A 73 -21.40 -0.15 -7.78
N GLY A 74 -22.50 0.27 -8.42
CA GLY A 74 -23.85 0.12 -7.90
C GLY A 74 -24.16 1.05 -6.73
N THR A 75 -24.27 0.49 -5.51
CA THR A 75 -24.65 1.26 -4.30
C THR A 75 -23.47 1.91 -3.60
N VAL A 76 -22.25 1.70 -4.08
CA VAL A 76 -21.04 2.26 -3.49
C VAL A 76 -20.90 3.72 -3.89
N ARG A 77 -20.80 4.61 -2.89
CA ARG A 77 -20.51 6.03 -3.13
C ARG A 77 -19.02 6.20 -3.41
N LEU A 78 -18.70 6.84 -4.53
CA LEU A 78 -17.33 7.17 -4.91
C LEU A 78 -17.10 8.68 -4.80
N GLN A 79 -16.07 9.10 -4.07
CA GLN A 79 -15.76 10.51 -3.91
C GLN A 79 -14.26 10.76 -4.10
N VAL A 80 -13.91 11.78 -4.89
CA VAL A 80 -12.52 12.22 -5.06
C VAL A 80 -12.20 13.32 -4.05
N LEU A 81 -11.22 13.06 -3.20
CA LEU A 81 -10.67 14.03 -2.27
C LEU A 81 -9.39 14.63 -2.86
N ILE A 82 -9.25 15.94 -2.75
CA ILE A 82 -8.11 16.67 -3.30
C ILE A 82 -7.30 17.27 -2.16
N ALA A 83 -6.00 17.01 -2.16
CA ALA A 83 -5.10 17.65 -1.22
C ALA A 83 -5.06 19.17 -1.42
N ASN A 84 -5.03 19.92 -0.33
CA ASN A 84 -4.85 21.36 -0.33
C ASN A 84 -3.38 21.76 -0.54
N GLY A 85 -2.46 20.87 -0.19
CA GLY A 85 -1.02 21.09 -0.28
C GLY A 85 -0.27 19.90 -0.87
N PRO A 86 1.05 20.03 -1.05
CA PRO A 86 1.88 18.94 -1.54
C PRO A 86 2.01 17.85 -0.48
N CYS A 87 1.76 16.59 -0.85
CA CYS A 87 2.00 15.44 -0.02
C CYS A 87 3.21 14.65 -0.55
N PHE A 88 4.14 14.34 0.34
CA PHE A 88 5.36 13.60 0.02
C PHE A 88 5.35 12.17 0.54
N SER A 89 4.36 11.83 1.36
CA SER A 89 4.21 10.52 1.98
C SER A 89 2.74 10.16 2.22
N ALA A 90 2.48 8.88 2.45
CA ALA A 90 1.16 8.43 2.88
C ALA A 90 0.73 9.07 4.21
N GLY A 91 1.69 9.39 5.09
CA GLY A 91 1.40 10.10 6.34
C GLY A 91 0.91 11.53 6.13
N ASP A 92 1.46 12.24 5.13
CA ASP A 92 0.97 13.59 4.77
C ASP A 92 -0.45 13.49 4.21
N ALA A 93 -0.69 12.51 3.33
CA ALA A 93 -2.01 12.24 2.79
C ALA A 93 -3.05 11.97 3.88
N LEU A 94 -2.71 11.15 4.88
CA LEU A 94 -3.61 10.86 6.00
C LEU A 94 -3.91 12.09 6.86
N ARG A 95 -2.94 12.99 7.07
CA ARG A 95 -3.19 14.25 7.78
C ARG A 95 -4.12 15.19 7.02
N GLU A 96 -3.98 15.26 5.69
CA GLU A 96 -4.89 16.03 4.83
C GLU A 96 -6.31 15.46 4.86
N ILE A 97 -6.46 14.13 4.81
CA ILE A 97 -7.76 13.46 4.89
C ILE A 97 -8.42 13.68 6.25
N GLU A 98 -7.64 13.61 7.32
CA GLU A 98 -8.11 13.89 8.68
C GLU A 98 -8.61 15.33 8.80
N ALA A 99 -7.89 16.30 8.25
CA ALA A 99 -8.30 17.71 8.24
C ALA A 99 -9.59 17.98 7.44
N MET A 100 -9.98 17.06 6.52
CA MET A 100 -11.24 17.16 5.77
C MET A 100 -12.46 16.65 6.55
N ASP A 101 -12.24 15.97 7.67
CA ASP A 101 -13.28 15.42 8.56
C ASP A 101 -14.32 14.53 7.84
N VAL A 102 -13.89 13.75 6.84
CA VAL A 102 -14.76 12.89 6.04
C VAL A 102 -14.82 11.45 6.55
N ILE A 103 -13.86 11.06 7.39
CA ILE A 103 -13.78 9.72 7.96
C ILE A 103 -14.52 9.69 9.29
N THR A 104 -15.56 8.89 9.35
CA THR A 104 -16.47 8.81 10.52
C THR A 104 -16.33 7.52 11.33
N SER A 105 -15.59 6.54 10.82
CA SER A 105 -15.45 5.22 11.43
C SER A 105 -14.12 4.56 11.03
N ASP A 106 -13.90 3.34 11.50
CA ASP A 106 -12.81 2.51 11.00
C ASP A 106 -12.89 2.40 9.48
N PHE A 107 -11.75 2.48 8.81
CA PHE A 107 -11.68 2.47 7.36
C PHE A 107 -10.57 1.55 6.84
N VAL A 108 -10.70 1.13 5.59
CA VAL A 108 -9.68 0.37 4.88
C VAL A 108 -8.81 1.33 4.08
N LEU A 109 -7.51 1.34 4.33
CA LEU A 109 -6.54 2.11 3.57
C LEU A 109 -5.86 1.23 2.52
N VAL A 110 -5.93 1.62 1.25
CA VAL A 110 -5.33 0.88 0.14
C VAL A 110 -4.53 1.82 -0.76
N PRO A 111 -3.28 1.49 -1.12
CA PRO A 111 -2.60 2.16 -2.22
C PRO A 111 -3.34 1.89 -3.54
N GLY A 112 -3.58 2.92 -4.34
CA GLY A 112 -4.33 2.80 -5.60
C GLY A 112 -3.60 2.03 -6.71
N ASP A 113 -2.34 1.71 -6.51
CA ASP A 113 -1.48 0.96 -7.43
C ASP A 113 -1.32 -0.52 -7.03
N VAL A 114 -2.20 -1.02 -6.18
CA VAL A 114 -2.20 -2.43 -5.72
C VAL A 114 -3.45 -3.13 -6.20
N VAL A 115 -3.27 -4.23 -6.92
CA VAL A 115 -4.33 -5.16 -7.29
C VAL A 115 -4.21 -6.40 -6.41
N ALA A 116 -5.28 -6.71 -5.67
CA ALA A 116 -5.29 -7.80 -4.71
C ALA A 116 -6.58 -8.63 -4.80
N ASN A 117 -6.49 -9.89 -4.42
CA ASN A 117 -7.62 -10.83 -4.35
C ASN A 117 -7.88 -11.33 -2.92
N VAL A 118 -7.52 -10.53 -1.94
CA VAL A 118 -7.67 -10.85 -0.52
C VAL A 118 -9.13 -10.68 -0.10
N GLN A 119 -9.62 -11.56 0.76
CA GLN A 119 -10.94 -11.39 1.37
C GLN A 119 -10.86 -10.38 2.52
N LEU A 120 -11.55 -9.24 2.38
CA LEU A 120 -11.51 -8.17 3.39
C LEU A 120 -12.36 -8.49 4.63
N ALA A 121 -13.47 -9.20 4.48
CA ALA A 121 -14.39 -9.45 5.58
C ALA A 121 -13.73 -10.12 6.82
N PRO A 122 -12.94 -11.20 6.69
CA PRO A 122 -12.26 -11.79 7.84
C PRO A 122 -11.19 -10.88 8.45
N LEU A 123 -10.53 -10.03 7.64
CA LEU A 123 -9.53 -9.08 8.15
C LEU A 123 -10.18 -7.97 8.97
N ILE A 124 -11.32 -7.47 8.51
CA ILE A 124 -12.11 -6.47 9.21
C ILE A 124 -12.64 -7.03 10.52
N ALA A 125 -13.15 -8.27 10.50
CA ALA A 125 -13.64 -8.95 11.71
C ALA A 125 -12.50 -9.12 12.73
N GLU A 126 -11.31 -9.51 12.29
CA GLU A 126 -10.14 -9.65 13.16
C GLU A 126 -9.68 -8.29 13.71
N HIS A 127 -9.72 -7.23 12.91
CA HIS A 127 -9.41 -5.88 13.40
C HIS A 127 -10.35 -5.45 14.53
N LYS A 128 -11.66 -5.62 14.34
CA LYS A 128 -12.68 -5.32 15.36
C LYS A 128 -12.47 -6.14 16.63
N ARG A 129 -12.27 -7.44 16.48
CA ARG A 129 -11.99 -8.33 17.62
C ARG A 129 -10.75 -7.89 18.42
N ARG A 130 -9.69 -7.47 17.74
CA ARG A 130 -8.47 -6.95 18.41
C ARG A 130 -8.73 -5.67 19.17
N ARG A 131 -9.51 -4.76 18.60
CA ARG A 131 -9.89 -3.51 19.26
C ARG A 131 -10.80 -3.71 20.48
N GLU A 132 -11.64 -4.73 20.48
CA GLU A 132 -12.44 -5.13 21.66
C GLU A 132 -11.56 -5.60 22.82
N ILE A 133 -10.44 -6.28 22.52
CA ILE A 133 -9.48 -6.77 23.52
C ILE A 133 -8.52 -5.66 23.97
N ASP A 134 -8.02 -4.87 23.02
CA ASP A 134 -7.05 -3.80 23.26
C ASP A 134 -7.45 -2.55 22.47
N SER A 135 -7.93 -1.54 23.17
CA SER A 135 -8.33 -0.24 22.58
C SER A 135 -7.18 0.50 21.90
N ASN A 136 -5.92 0.15 22.23
CA ASN A 136 -4.73 0.71 21.59
C ASN A 136 -4.37 0.00 20.28
N ALA A 137 -5.11 -1.02 19.86
CA ALA A 137 -4.93 -1.68 18.56
C ALA A 137 -5.53 -0.81 17.44
N VAL A 138 -4.86 0.29 17.11
CA VAL A 138 -5.34 1.31 16.16
C VAL A 138 -5.19 0.92 14.69
N LEU A 139 -4.32 -0.04 14.37
CA LEU A 139 -4.00 -0.42 12.98
C LEU A 139 -3.81 -1.92 12.85
N THR A 140 -4.44 -2.52 11.85
CA THR A 140 -4.16 -3.90 11.41
C THR A 140 -3.56 -3.85 10.01
N THR A 141 -2.33 -4.30 9.87
CA THR A 141 -1.61 -4.30 8.59
C THR A 141 -1.61 -5.68 7.96
N LEU A 142 -1.98 -5.75 6.69
CA LEU A 142 -1.86 -6.97 5.91
C LEU A 142 -0.50 -7.02 5.22
N MET A 143 0.25 -8.08 5.47
CA MET A 143 1.55 -8.30 4.86
C MET A 143 1.61 -9.66 4.17
N LYS A 144 2.15 -9.70 2.96
CA LYS A 144 2.42 -10.95 2.24
C LYS A 144 3.88 -11.32 2.39
N ARG A 145 4.13 -12.49 2.95
CA ARG A 145 5.49 -13.05 2.99
C ARG A 145 5.85 -13.58 1.61
N VAL A 146 6.97 -13.11 1.05
CA VAL A 146 7.50 -13.56 -0.23
C VAL A 146 8.89 -14.18 -0.04
N PRO A 147 9.25 -15.26 -0.78
CA PRO A 147 10.58 -15.85 -0.75
C PRO A 147 11.66 -14.82 -1.10
N LEU A 148 12.88 -15.04 -0.60
CA LEU A 148 14.02 -14.15 -0.87
C LEU A 148 14.36 -14.04 -2.36
N SER A 149 14.13 -15.13 -3.11
CA SER A 149 14.38 -15.22 -4.56
C SER A 149 13.22 -14.72 -5.42
N HIS A 150 12.15 -14.18 -4.82
CA HIS A 150 10.97 -13.77 -5.58
C HIS A 150 11.29 -12.58 -6.48
N HIS A 151 10.83 -12.63 -7.73
CA HIS A 151 11.13 -11.62 -8.76
C HIS A 151 10.56 -10.23 -8.44
N SER A 152 9.53 -10.13 -7.60
CA SER A 152 8.97 -8.86 -7.16
C SER A 152 9.81 -8.13 -6.10
N ARG A 153 10.83 -8.82 -5.54
CA ARG A 153 11.73 -8.17 -4.58
C ARG A 153 12.79 -7.35 -5.32
N ARG A 154 12.91 -6.11 -4.99
CA ARG A 154 13.93 -5.21 -5.53
C ARG A 154 15.00 -4.90 -4.49
N ALA A 155 16.23 -4.73 -4.94
CA ALA A 155 17.28 -4.22 -4.09
C ALA A 155 16.92 -2.81 -3.61
N GLY A 156 17.01 -2.57 -2.30
CA GLY A 156 16.67 -1.29 -1.70
C GLY A 156 15.20 -1.09 -1.30
N GLU A 157 14.29 -2.02 -1.63
CA GLU A 157 12.88 -1.97 -1.20
C GLU A 157 12.57 -3.02 -0.12
N ASN A 158 13.58 -3.49 0.58
CA ASN A 158 13.39 -4.47 1.63
C ASN A 158 12.91 -3.81 2.93
N MET A 159 11.85 -4.36 3.45
CA MET A 159 11.27 -3.97 4.73
C MET A 159 11.61 -5.05 5.77
N MET A 160 12.06 -4.65 6.94
CA MET A 160 12.27 -5.53 8.07
C MET A 160 11.18 -5.29 9.11
N VAL A 161 10.54 -6.36 9.54
CA VAL A 161 9.42 -6.30 10.49
C VAL A 161 9.69 -7.31 11.58
N ALA A 162 9.63 -6.88 12.85
CA ALA A 162 9.59 -7.78 14.01
C ALA A 162 8.17 -7.79 14.58
N MET A 163 7.65 -8.96 14.84
CA MET A 163 6.31 -9.17 15.39
C MET A 163 6.39 -10.08 16.63
N ALA A 164 5.50 -9.84 17.58
CA ALA A 164 5.28 -10.74 18.69
C ALA A 164 4.69 -12.07 18.17
N GLY A 165 5.27 -13.21 18.55
CA GLY A 165 4.92 -14.51 18.01
C GLY A 165 3.49 -14.94 18.28
N GLU A 166 2.95 -14.60 19.45
CA GLU A 166 1.61 -15.01 19.89
C GLU A 166 0.52 -14.05 19.43
N THR A 167 0.74 -12.76 19.57
CA THR A 167 -0.28 -11.73 19.32
C THR A 167 -0.25 -11.20 17.89
N GLY A 168 0.87 -11.38 17.18
CA GLY A 168 1.12 -10.75 15.88
C GLY A 168 1.27 -9.22 15.97
N ARG A 169 1.47 -8.66 17.19
CA ARG A 169 1.69 -7.23 17.38
C ARG A 169 2.98 -6.80 16.70
N LEU A 170 2.92 -5.71 15.93
CA LEU A 170 4.09 -5.11 15.31
C LEU A 170 4.96 -4.46 16.39
N LEU A 171 6.18 -4.95 16.56
CA LEU A 171 7.14 -4.45 17.55
C LEU A 171 8.17 -3.51 16.93
N LEU A 172 8.60 -3.81 15.71
CA LEU A 172 9.57 -3.00 15.00
C LEU A 172 9.26 -3.00 13.51
N TYR A 173 9.39 -1.84 12.91
CA TYR A 173 9.38 -1.64 11.47
C TYR A 173 10.62 -0.86 11.08
N GLU A 174 11.40 -1.39 10.15
CA GLU A 174 12.59 -0.73 9.63
C GLU A 174 12.63 -0.84 8.10
N ASP A 175 12.77 0.31 7.45
CA ASP A 175 13.00 0.39 6.01
C ASP A 175 14.48 0.13 5.73
N ALA A 176 14.78 -1.03 5.17
CA ALA A 176 16.15 -1.44 4.88
C ALA A 176 16.84 -0.52 3.85
N ALA A 177 16.08 0.21 3.04
CA ALA A 177 16.66 1.20 2.12
C ALA A 177 17.35 2.35 2.85
N LYS A 178 16.84 2.72 4.03
CA LYS A 178 17.43 3.76 4.89
C LYS A 178 18.52 3.22 5.83
N SER A 179 18.49 1.93 6.11
CA SER A 179 19.39 1.26 7.07
C SER A 179 20.59 0.57 6.44
N LEU A 180 20.83 0.73 5.13
CA LEU A 180 21.94 0.07 4.39
C LEU A 180 23.35 0.33 4.92
N SER A 181 23.51 1.25 5.87
CA SER A 181 24.84 1.51 6.51
C SER A 181 25.20 0.53 7.62
N SER A 182 24.26 -0.24 8.16
CA SER A 182 24.55 -1.17 9.26
C SER A 182 24.01 -2.58 8.95
N LYS A 183 24.94 -3.54 8.90
CA LYS A 183 24.62 -4.98 8.81
C LYS A 183 24.02 -5.54 10.11
N LYS A 184 23.71 -4.68 11.09
CA LYS A 184 23.25 -5.08 12.43
C LYS A 184 21.93 -4.41 12.73
N LEU A 185 20.91 -5.22 12.99
CA LEU A 185 19.64 -4.77 13.56
C LEU A 185 19.83 -4.54 15.07
N ARG A 186 19.45 -3.37 15.56
CA ARG A 186 19.42 -3.05 17.00
C ARG A 186 17.98 -3.12 17.47
N LEU A 187 17.67 -4.10 18.30
CA LEU A 187 16.36 -4.21 18.96
C LEU A 187 16.47 -3.57 20.36
N PRO A 188 15.56 -2.67 20.73
CA PRO A 188 15.45 -2.19 22.08
C PRO A 188 15.19 -3.36 23.05
N LEU A 189 15.88 -3.38 24.20
CA LEU A 189 15.75 -4.46 25.18
C LEU A 189 14.32 -4.58 25.73
N SER A 190 13.60 -3.45 25.81
CA SER A 190 12.19 -3.40 26.23
C SER A 190 11.28 -4.23 25.34
N LEU A 191 11.56 -4.33 24.03
CA LEU A 191 10.76 -5.16 23.11
C LEU A 191 10.98 -6.66 23.33
N LEU A 192 12.14 -7.05 23.86
CA LEU A 192 12.45 -8.44 24.17
C LEU A 192 11.77 -8.90 25.47
N GLN A 193 11.42 -7.96 26.36
CA GLN A 193 10.72 -8.25 27.60
C GLN A 193 9.20 -8.42 27.43
N GLU A 194 8.64 -7.85 26.35
CA GLU A 194 7.20 -7.93 26.06
C GLU A 194 6.79 -9.23 25.34
N SER A 195 7.73 -10.04 24.87
CA SER A 195 7.42 -11.24 24.08
C SER A 195 8.48 -12.31 24.22
N ASP A 196 8.07 -13.50 24.66
CA ASP A 196 8.94 -14.68 24.75
C ASP A 196 9.41 -15.21 23.39
N ARG A 197 8.78 -14.78 22.29
CA ARG A 197 9.11 -15.20 20.91
C ARG A 197 9.01 -14.04 19.93
N LEU A 198 10.16 -13.65 19.39
CA LEU A 198 10.25 -12.72 18.27
C LEU A 198 10.32 -13.48 16.95
N GLN A 199 9.41 -13.18 16.03
CA GLN A 199 9.54 -13.62 14.64
C GLN A 199 10.24 -12.52 13.84
N VAL A 200 11.51 -12.71 13.56
CA VAL A 200 12.28 -11.86 12.66
C VAL A 200 12.45 -12.59 11.34
N PRO A 201 11.96 -12.05 10.21
CA PRO A 201 12.27 -12.66 8.93
C PRO A 201 13.77 -12.62 8.66
N PRO A 202 14.35 -13.63 8.00
CA PRO A 202 15.77 -13.66 7.71
C PRO A 202 16.20 -12.38 6.96
N PRO A 203 17.38 -11.84 7.22
CA PRO A 203 17.90 -10.67 6.53
C PRO A 203 17.95 -10.91 5.03
N PRO A 204 17.76 -9.88 4.20
CA PRO A 204 17.86 -10.01 2.76
C PRO A 204 19.27 -10.47 2.40
N GLN A 205 19.36 -11.63 1.77
CA GLN A 205 20.62 -12.05 1.13
C GLN A 205 20.82 -11.15 -0.09
N HIS A 206 22.03 -10.62 -0.26
CA HIS A 206 22.39 -9.84 -1.44
C HIS A 206 22.05 -10.65 -2.69
N PRO A 207 21.39 -10.06 -3.69
CA PRO A 207 21.13 -10.75 -4.94
C PRO A 207 22.48 -11.13 -5.54
N VAL A 208 22.67 -12.42 -5.77
CA VAL A 208 23.73 -12.88 -6.66
C VAL A 208 23.44 -12.20 -8.00
N HIS A 209 24.35 -11.34 -8.44
CA HIS A 209 24.28 -10.71 -9.76
C HIS A 209 24.16 -11.81 -10.81
N ARG A 210 22.94 -12.16 -11.22
CA ARG A 210 22.73 -12.86 -12.48
C ARG A 210 23.08 -11.86 -13.56
N ARG A 211 24.15 -12.13 -14.29
CA ARG A 211 24.48 -11.38 -15.50
C ARG A 211 23.22 -11.37 -16.36
N THR A 212 22.68 -10.19 -16.58
CA THR A 212 21.65 -9.99 -17.61
C THR A 212 22.22 -10.52 -18.91
N PRO A 213 21.51 -11.39 -19.65
CA PRO A 213 21.94 -11.76 -20.98
C PRO A 213 22.10 -10.48 -21.81
N ALA A 214 23.26 -10.27 -22.40
CA ALA A 214 23.51 -9.15 -23.27
C ALA A 214 22.49 -9.23 -24.43
N TYR A 215 21.67 -8.22 -24.60
CA TYR A 215 20.83 -8.06 -25.78
C TYR A 215 21.77 -8.00 -27.00
N PRO A 216 21.53 -8.79 -28.07
CA PRO A 216 22.28 -8.65 -29.30
C PRO A 216 22.12 -7.22 -29.82
N ALA A 217 23.24 -6.60 -30.23
CA ALA A 217 23.23 -5.28 -30.83
C ALA A 217 22.35 -5.28 -32.09
N PRO A 218 21.60 -4.19 -32.36
CA PRO A 218 20.86 -4.08 -33.61
C PRO A 218 21.82 -4.13 -34.80
N PRO A 219 21.41 -4.69 -35.95
CA PRO A 219 22.23 -4.69 -37.15
C PRO A 219 22.58 -3.26 -37.56
N ALA A 220 23.80 -3.07 -37.97
CA ALA A 220 24.27 -1.78 -38.50
C ALA A 220 23.51 -1.39 -39.78
N PRO A 221 23.36 -0.10 -40.10
CA PRO A 221 22.61 0.42 -41.25
C PRO A 221 23.21 -0.01 -42.59
#